data_60f43c78eadf91d02ee44d34687d6031
#
_entry.id   60f43c78eadf91d02ee44d34687d6031
#
_cell.length_a   1.000
_cell.length_b   1.000
_cell.length_c   1.000
_cell.angle_alpha   90.00
_cell.angle_beta   90.00
_cell.angle_gamma   90.00
#
_symmetry.space_group_name_H-M   'P 1'
#
loop_
_entity.id
_entity.type
_entity.pdbx_description
1 polymer ?
#
loop_
_entity_poly.entity_id
_entity_poly.type
_entity_poly.pdbx_seq_one_letter_code
_entity_poly.pdbx_strand_id
1 'polypeptide(L)'
;GPRMKLEHPGQTIKRLLNYIGKSYGVYLVLVLILIIVSVLANVQGTMFTKALIDQYITPLMKAEHKDFGPLLHKITQVACFYGLGVFSTWAYNRLMVNVTQGTLRKLRDDLFVHMESLPIKYFDTHSHGDIMSIYTNDIDTLRQMISQSMTQLFSSVITIVSVLAAMIMINVPLTLVALFMVGVTLLVTKKVAGLSGAYFIQQQKDLGKVNGHIEEMMNGQKVVKVFCREQESMD
;
A
#
# COMPACT_ATOMS: atom_id res chain seq x y z
N GLY A 1 21.66 -3.54 5.88
CA GLY A 1 22.22 -2.19 5.95
C GLY A 1 21.32 -1.26 6.73
N PRO A 2 21.84 -0.18 7.33
CA PRO A 2 21.04 0.77 8.10
C PRO A 2 20.00 1.40 7.17
N ARG A 3 18.72 1.24 7.51
CA ARG A 3 17.64 1.94 6.80
C ARG A 3 17.88 3.44 6.94
N MET A 4 18.25 4.11 5.85
CA MET A 4 18.29 5.57 5.82
C MET A 4 16.90 6.07 6.20
N LYS A 5 16.78 6.75 7.35
CA LYS A 5 15.58 7.50 7.70
C LYS A 5 15.45 8.60 6.66
N LEU A 6 14.39 8.55 5.86
CA LEU A 6 14.03 9.66 4.98
C LEU A 6 13.78 10.89 5.86
N GLU A 7 14.68 11.85 5.86
CA GLU A 7 14.57 13.08 6.67
C GLU A 7 13.30 13.87 6.32
N HIS A 8 12.84 13.82 5.07
CA HIS A 8 11.64 14.52 4.62
C HIS A 8 10.85 13.71 3.57
N PRO A 9 10.04 12.70 3.99
CA PRO A 9 9.30 11.85 3.05
C PRO A 9 8.35 12.64 2.13
N GLY A 10 7.75 13.72 2.63
CA GLY A 10 6.85 14.57 1.84
C GLY A 10 7.56 15.33 0.70
N GLN A 11 8.80 15.77 0.90
CA GLN A 11 9.57 16.43 -0.14
C GLN A 11 10.00 15.45 -1.24
N THR A 12 10.34 14.22 -0.86
CA THR A 12 10.70 13.16 -1.81
C THR A 12 9.52 12.79 -2.70
N ILE A 13 8.33 12.61 -2.12
CA ILE A 13 7.09 12.35 -2.86
C ILE A 13 6.77 13.53 -3.80
N LYS A 14 6.90 14.77 -3.33
CA LYS A 14 6.66 15.96 -4.17
C LYS A 14 7.64 16.05 -5.35
N ARG A 15 8.92 15.75 -5.14
CA ARG A 15 9.93 15.70 -6.20
C ARG A 15 9.60 14.62 -7.23
N LEU A 16 9.23 13.43 -6.76
CA LEU A 16 8.87 12.32 -7.62
C LEU A 16 7.61 12.64 -8.44
N LEU A 17 6.56 13.20 -7.81
CA LEU A 17 5.35 13.65 -8.51
C LEU A 17 5.66 14.72 -9.57
N ASN A 18 6.53 15.67 -9.26
CA ASN A 18 6.92 16.71 -10.22
C ASN A 18 7.74 16.12 -11.40
N TYR A 19 8.62 15.16 -11.12
CA TYR A 19 9.38 14.46 -12.16
C TYR A 19 8.49 13.69 -13.11
N ILE A 20 7.52 12.92 -12.56
CA ILE A 20 6.54 12.17 -13.36
C ILE A 20 5.60 13.13 -14.07
N GLY A 21 5.10 14.16 -13.38
CA GLY A 21 4.14 15.14 -13.90
C GLY A 21 4.67 15.92 -15.11
N LYS A 22 5.95 16.22 -15.14
CA LYS A 22 6.60 16.92 -16.26
C LYS A 22 6.55 16.11 -17.56
N SER A 23 6.61 14.79 -17.48
CA SER A 23 6.63 13.89 -18.66
C SER A 23 5.30 13.21 -18.93
N TYR A 24 4.52 12.90 -17.88
CA TYR A 24 3.31 12.09 -17.94
C TYR A 24 2.09 12.74 -17.26
N GLY A 25 2.07 14.08 -17.11
CA GLY A 25 1.03 14.82 -16.38
C GLY A 25 -0.39 14.52 -16.88
N VAL A 26 -0.60 14.48 -18.19
CA VAL A 26 -1.90 14.15 -18.78
C VAL A 26 -2.36 12.75 -18.40
N TYR A 27 -1.45 11.77 -18.42
CA TYR A 27 -1.77 10.38 -18.00
C TYR A 27 -2.12 10.29 -16.54
N LEU A 28 -1.44 11.05 -15.65
CA LEU A 28 -1.77 11.11 -14.22
C LEU A 28 -3.15 11.69 -13.97
N VAL A 29 -3.53 12.76 -14.66
CA VAL A 29 -4.87 13.34 -14.57
C VAL A 29 -5.92 12.32 -15.02
N LEU A 30 -5.67 11.61 -16.11
CA LEU A 30 -6.57 10.59 -16.63
C LEU A 30 -6.72 9.42 -15.65
N VAL A 31 -5.62 8.98 -15.03
CA VAL A 31 -5.62 7.97 -13.95
C VAL A 31 -6.46 8.44 -12.76
N LEU A 32 -6.31 9.69 -12.32
CA LEU A 32 -7.11 10.24 -11.22
C LEU A 32 -8.60 10.24 -11.54
N ILE A 33 -8.98 10.67 -12.75
CA ILE A 33 -10.38 10.64 -13.20
C ILE A 33 -10.94 9.22 -13.19
N LEU A 34 -10.17 8.25 -13.71
CA LEU A 34 -10.59 6.85 -13.73
C LEU A 34 -10.70 6.24 -12.33
N ILE A 35 -9.82 6.63 -11.39
CA ILE A 35 -9.92 6.22 -9.98
C ILE A 35 -11.21 6.80 -9.37
N ILE A 36 -11.53 8.08 -9.62
CA ILE A 36 -12.76 8.70 -9.13
C ILE A 36 -13.99 7.95 -9.67
N VAL A 37 -14.03 7.68 -10.97
CA VAL A 37 -15.14 6.92 -11.59
C VAL A 37 -15.25 5.53 -10.97
N SER A 38 -14.15 4.81 -10.78
CA SER A 38 -14.16 3.48 -10.18
C SER A 38 -14.67 3.50 -8.75
N VAL A 39 -14.21 4.45 -7.93
CA VAL A 39 -14.64 4.59 -6.53
C VAL A 39 -16.12 4.96 -6.44
N LEU A 40 -16.57 5.92 -7.24
CA LEU A 40 -17.99 6.32 -7.26
C LEU A 40 -18.89 5.16 -7.70
N ALA A 41 -18.47 4.37 -8.69
CA ALA A 41 -19.21 3.18 -9.11
C ALA A 41 -19.33 2.15 -7.98
N ASN A 42 -18.27 1.92 -7.20
CA ASN A 42 -18.30 1.03 -6.03
C ASN A 42 -19.21 1.56 -4.90
N VAL A 43 -19.16 2.87 -4.61
CA VAL A 43 -20.02 3.50 -3.59
C VAL A 43 -21.49 3.42 -4.01
N GLN A 44 -21.82 3.62 -5.28
CA GLN A 44 -23.18 3.44 -5.80
C GLN A 44 -23.69 2.01 -5.60
N GLY A 45 -22.83 1.00 -5.77
CA GLY A 45 -23.19 -0.38 -5.48
C GLY A 45 -23.59 -0.62 -4.02
N THR A 46 -22.89 0.01 -3.09
CA THR A 46 -23.21 -0.06 -1.66
C THR A 46 -24.53 0.66 -1.35
N MET A 47 -24.76 1.84 -1.92
CA MET A 47 -26.04 2.57 -1.78
C MET A 47 -27.22 1.81 -2.40
N PHE A 48 -26.97 1.06 -3.47
CA PHE A 48 -27.98 0.21 -4.09
C PHE A 48 -28.51 -0.86 -3.16
N THR A 49 -27.68 -1.44 -2.30
CA THR A 49 -28.12 -2.44 -1.32
C THR A 49 -29.24 -1.90 -0.42
N LYS A 50 -29.13 -0.64 0.01
CA LYS A 50 -30.21 0.03 0.76
C LYS A 50 -31.47 0.16 -0.09
N ALA A 51 -31.35 0.69 -1.30
CA ALA A 51 -32.48 0.87 -2.22
C ALA A 51 -33.14 -0.47 -2.57
N LEU A 52 -32.36 -1.54 -2.72
CA LEU A 52 -32.85 -2.89 -2.98
C LEU A 52 -33.77 -3.38 -1.85
N ILE A 53 -33.35 -3.22 -0.61
CA ILE A 53 -34.11 -3.66 0.56
C ILE A 53 -35.36 -2.80 0.73
N ASP A 54 -35.21 -1.47 0.74
CA ASP A 54 -36.29 -0.55 1.11
C ASP A 54 -37.35 -0.41 0.01
N GLN A 55 -36.93 -0.34 -1.26
CA GLN A 55 -37.81 0.00 -2.39
C GLN A 55 -38.32 -1.20 -3.19
N TYR A 56 -37.60 -2.34 -3.12
CA TYR A 56 -37.94 -3.51 -3.96
C TYR A 56 -38.29 -4.75 -3.11
N ILE A 57 -37.46 -5.15 -2.16
CA ILE A 57 -37.70 -6.37 -1.40
C ILE A 57 -38.87 -6.19 -0.42
N THR A 58 -38.88 -5.14 0.37
CA THR A 58 -39.92 -4.90 1.39
C THR A 58 -41.33 -4.74 0.77
N PRO A 59 -41.53 -3.98 -0.32
CA PRO A 59 -42.83 -3.91 -1.01
C PRO A 59 -43.23 -5.24 -1.68
N LEU A 60 -42.28 -5.94 -2.33
CA LEU A 60 -42.54 -7.23 -2.97
C LEU A 60 -42.99 -8.33 -2.00
N MET A 61 -42.51 -8.29 -0.74
CA MET A 61 -42.91 -9.20 0.31
C MET A 61 -44.35 -8.95 0.77
N LYS A 62 -44.88 -7.73 0.60
CA LYS A 62 -46.24 -7.32 1.01
C LYS A 62 -47.24 -7.35 -0.14
N ALA A 63 -46.80 -7.48 -1.39
CA ALA A 63 -47.66 -7.45 -2.56
C ALA A 63 -48.26 -8.84 -2.87
N GLU A 64 -49.56 -8.90 -3.19
CA GLU A 64 -50.23 -10.09 -3.65
C GLU A 64 -49.80 -10.51 -5.07
N HIS A 65 -49.47 -9.56 -5.92
CA HIS A 65 -48.89 -9.78 -7.26
C HIS A 65 -47.40 -9.38 -7.27
N LYS A 66 -46.55 -10.38 -7.55
CA LYS A 66 -45.08 -10.21 -7.60
C LYS A 66 -44.62 -9.78 -9.00
N ASP A 67 -44.51 -8.51 -9.24
CA ASP A 67 -43.90 -8.00 -10.49
C ASP A 67 -42.39 -7.77 -10.28
N PHE A 68 -41.58 -8.60 -10.94
CA PHE A 68 -40.09 -8.53 -10.89
C PHE A 68 -39.49 -7.61 -11.94
N GLY A 69 -40.29 -7.01 -12.84
CA GLY A 69 -39.80 -6.12 -13.92
C GLY A 69 -38.95 -4.95 -13.41
N PRO A 70 -39.45 -4.13 -12.45
CA PRO A 70 -38.72 -2.99 -11.91
C PRO A 70 -37.41 -3.41 -11.20
N LEU A 71 -37.42 -4.57 -10.51
CA LEU A 71 -36.24 -5.13 -9.85
C LEU A 71 -35.16 -5.52 -10.86
N LEU A 72 -35.53 -6.22 -11.93
CA LEU A 72 -34.62 -6.61 -13.02
C LEU A 72 -33.97 -5.39 -13.69
N HIS A 73 -34.78 -4.37 -14.01
CA HIS A 73 -34.26 -3.13 -14.59
C HIS A 73 -33.23 -2.46 -13.67
N LYS A 74 -33.49 -2.41 -12.36
CA LYS A 74 -32.58 -1.80 -11.40
C LYS A 74 -31.30 -2.62 -11.22
N ILE A 75 -31.39 -3.93 -11.18
CA ILE A 75 -30.22 -4.83 -11.15
C ILE A 75 -29.34 -4.61 -12.39
N THR A 76 -29.93 -4.54 -13.58
CA THR A 76 -29.20 -4.29 -14.82
C THR A 76 -28.49 -2.94 -14.79
N GLN A 77 -29.17 -1.90 -14.31
CA GLN A 77 -28.55 -0.57 -14.14
C GLN A 77 -27.32 -0.62 -13.25
N VAL A 78 -27.41 -1.31 -12.10
CA VAL A 78 -26.30 -1.45 -11.16
C VAL A 78 -25.18 -2.31 -11.73
N ALA A 79 -25.52 -3.38 -12.46
CA ALA A 79 -24.51 -4.19 -13.16
C ALA A 79 -23.73 -3.37 -14.19
N CYS A 80 -24.37 -2.45 -14.91
CA CYS A 80 -23.68 -1.51 -15.80
C CYS A 80 -22.72 -0.58 -15.04
N PHE A 81 -23.13 -0.06 -13.88
CA PHE A 81 -22.24 0.76 -13.03
C PHE A 81 -21.02 -0.03 -12.53
N TYR A 82 -21.23 -1.26 -12.05
CA TYR A 82 -20.12 -2.12 -11.66
C TYR A 82 -19.21 -2.46 -12.85
N GLY A 83 -19.77 -2.75 -14.00
CA GLY A 83 -19.02 -2.97 -15.24
C GLY A 83 -18.12 -1.77 -15.60
N LEU A 84 -18.67 -0.56 -15.48
CA LEU A 84 -17.93 0.69 -15.68
C LEU A 84 -16.83 0.88 -14.63
N GLY A 85 -17.09 0.53 -13.37
CA GLY A 85 -16.09 0.54 -12.29
C GLY A 85 -14.94 -0.43 -12.53
N VAL A 86 -15.25 -1.66 -12.94
CA VAL A 86 -14.24 -2.67 -13.29
C VAL A 86 -13.41 -2.24 -14.49
N PHE A 87 -14.05 -1.75 -15.54
CA PHE A 87 -13.35 -1.23 -16.72
C PHE A 87 -12.43 -0.06 -16.36
N SER A 88 -12.91 0.88 -15.55
CA SER A 88 -12.09 2.01 -15.08
C SER A 88 -10.88 1.54 -14.26
N THR A 89 -11.08 0.52 -13.40
CA THR A 89 -10.01 -0.08 -12.62
C THR A 89 -8.95 -0.72 -13.52
N TRP A 90 -9.37 -1.49 -14.51
CA TRP A 90 -8.46 -2.08 -15.49
C TRP A 90 -7.72 -1.00 -16.28
N ALA A 91 -8.43 0.03 -16.75
CA ALA A 91 -7.86 1.10 -17.54
C ALA A 91 -6.80 1.91 -16.78
N TYR A 92 -7.10 2.36 -15.56
CA TYR A 92 -6.09 3.12 -14.79
C TYR A 92 -4.87 2.28 -14.41
N ASN A 93 -5.05 1.00 -14.09
CA ASN A 93 -3.91 0.10 -13.85
C ASN A 93 -3.05 -0.05 -15.11
N ARG A 94 -3.68 -0.20 -16.28
CA ARG A 94 -2.96 -0.28 -17.56
C ARG A 94 -2.19 1.00 -17.88
N LEU A 95 -2.80 2.15 -17.65
CA LEU A 95 -2.13 3.45 -17.83
C LEU A 95 -0.96 3.62 -16.84
N MET A 96 -1.16 3.21 -15.58
CA MET A 96 -0.11 3.30 -14.56
C MET A 96 1.12 2.43 -14.90
N VAL A 97 0.92 1.27 -15.51
CA VAL A 97 2.04 0.46 -16.02
C VAL A 97 2.86 1.26 -17.04
N ASN A 98 2.20 1.90 -18.01
CA ASN A 98 2.89 2.68 -19.04
C ASN A 98 3.63 3.88 -18.44
N VAL A 99 3.00 4.62 -17.52
CA VAL A 99 3.63 5.74 -16.79
C VAL A 99 4.85 5.26 -16.01
N THR A 100 4.71 4.15 -15.29
CA THR A 100 5.80 3.58 -14.48
C THR A 100 6.97 3.17 -15.35
N GLN A 101 6.74 2.40 -16.40
CA GLN A 101 7.82 1.91 -17.28
C GLN A 101 8.52 3.06 -18.01
N GLY A 102 7.76 4.03 -18.50
CA GLY A 102 8.34 5.21 -19.15
C GLY A 102 9.17 6.08 -18.19
N THR A 103 8.70 6.26 -16.96
CA THR A 103 9.42 6.99 -15.91
C THR A 103 10.71 6.28 -15.53
N LEU A 104 10.66 4.95 -15.34
CA LEU A 104 11.85 4.15 -14.99
C LEU A 104 12.90 4.13 -16.10
N ARG A 105 12.44 4.05 -17.35
CA ARG A 105 13.37 4.16 -18.50
C ARG A 105 14.12 5.49 -18.45
N LYS A 106 13.39 6.59 -18.36
CA LYS A 106 13.98 7.92 -18.28
C LYS A 106 14.91 8.07 -17.06
N LEU A 107 14.52 7.53 -15.91
CA LEU A 107 15.35 7.56 -14.71
C LEU A 107 16.66 6.78 -14.89
N ARG A 108 16.63 5.62 -15.55
CA ARG A 108 17.83 4.84 -15.85
C ARG A 108 18.75 5.58 -16.81
N ASP A 109 18.18 6.22 -17.84
CA ASP A 109 18.94 7.02 -18.78
C ASP A 109 19.61 8.23 -18.09
N ASP A 110 18.85 8.95 -17.23
CA ASP A 110 19.36 10.10 -16.46
C ASP A 110 20.46 9.66 -15.47
N LEU A 111 20.28 8.51 -14.79
CA LEU A 111 21.27 7.94 -13.88
C LEU A 111 22.55 7.53 -14.64
N PHE A 112 22.43 6.95 -15.80
CA PHE A 112 23.57 6.54 -16.60
C PHE A 112 24.39 7.76 -17.05
N VAL A 113 23.74 8.78 -17.59
CA VAL A 113 24.39 10.04 -17.99
C VAL A 113 25.06 10.72 -16.78
N HIS A 114 24.38 10.71 -15.62
CA HIS A 114 24.98 11.26 -14.40
C HIS A 114 26.21 10.47 -13.96
N MET A 115 26.15 9.15 -14.01
CA MET A 115 27.27 8.28 -13.63
C MET A 115 28.50 8.53 -14.53
N GLU A 116 28.29 8.68 -15.85
CA GLU A 116 29.39 9.01 -16.78
C GLU A 116 30.03 10.40 -16.51
N SER A 117 29.28 11.30 -15.91
CA SER A 117 29.77 12.64 -15.54
C SER A 117 30.58 12.68 -14.24
N LEU A 118 30.56 11.57 -13.45
CA LEU A 118 31.27 11.54 -12.16
C LEU A 118 32.78 11.38 -12.33
N PRO A 119 33.58 11.99 -11.45
CA PRO A 119 35.04 11.87 -11.48
C PRO A 119 35.47 10.44 -11.12
N ILE A 120 36.58 9.98 -11.66
CA ILE A 120 37.16 8.63 -11.42
C ILE A 120 37.30 8.36 -9.91
N LYS A 121 37.66 9.36 -9.11
CA LYS A 121 37.73 9.25 -7.65
C LYS A 121 36.47 8.72 -7.00
N TYR A 122 35.29 8.96 -7.58
CA TYR A 122 34.03 8.41 -7.07
C TYR A 122 34.02 6.90 -7.16
N PHE A 123 34.48 6.34 -8.28
CA PHE A 123 34.52 4.89 -8.53
C PHE A 123 35.61 4.19 -7.69
N ASP A 124 36.67 4.91 -7.33
CA ASP A 124 37.70 4.38 -6.44
C ASP A 124 37.26 4.31 -4.97
N THR A 125 36.30 5.17 -4.58
CA THR A 125 35.81 5.25 -3.18
C THR A 125 34.52 4.50 -2.91
N HIS A 126 33.77 4.07 -3.96
CA HIS A 126 32.52 3.35 -3.85
C HIS A 126 32.64 1.96 -4.47
N SER A 127 32.07 0.96 -3.80
CA SER A 127 32.11 -0.40 -4.36
C SER A 127 31.22 -0.51 -5.60
N HIS A 128 31.65 -1.31 -6.57
CA HIS A 128 30.84 -1.61 -7.76
C HIS A 128 29.48 -2.21 -7.39
N GLY A 129 29.43 -2.99 -6.29
CA GLY A 129 28.21 -3.57 -5.75
C GLY A 129 27.21 -2.51 -5.26
N ASP A 130 27.68 -1.46 -4.59
CA ASP A 130 26.82 -0.38 -4.12
C ASP A 130 26.22 0.40 -5.31
N ILE A 131 27.04 0.72 -6.31
CA ILE A 131 26.58 1.39 -7.54
C ILE A 131 25.54 0.53 -8.25
N MET A 132 25.80 -0.77 -8.39
CA MET A 132 24.87 -1.69 -9.05
C MET A 132 23.58 -1.88 -8.26
N SER A 133 23.62 -1.80 -6.92
CA SER A 133 22.44 -1.83 -6.06
C SER A 133 21.48 -0.67 -6.34
N ILE A 134 21.97 0.51 -6.65
CA ILE A 134 21.13 1.65 -7.06
C ILE A 134 20.36 1.32 -8.35
N TYR A 135 21.05 0.74 -9.34
CA TYR A 135 20.42 0.38 -10.63
C TYR A 135 19.42 -0.76 -10.54
N THR A 136 19.55 -1.66 -9.57
CA THR A 136 18.68 -2.81 -9.39
C THR A 136 17.65 -2.58 -8.30
N ASN A 137 18.10 -2.50 -7.03
CA ASN A 137 17.21 -2.50 -5.87
C ASN A 137 16.47 -1.17 -5.68
N ASP A 138 17.16 -0.05 -5.85
CA ASP A 138 16.53 1.26 -5.62
C ASP A 138 15.55 1.60 -6.75
N ILE A 139 15.89 1.27 -7.99
CA ILE A 139 14.97 1.44 -9.12
C ILE A 139 13.74 0.54 -8.99
N ASP A 140 13.89 -0.71 -8.51
CA ASP A 140 12.75 -1.59 -8.26
C ASP A 140 11.87 -1.10 -7.11
N THR A 141 12.47 -0.52 -6.07
CA THR A 141 11.73 0.15 -4.99
C THR A 141 10.93 1.34 -5.52
N LEU A 142 11.52 2.17 -6.38
CA LEU A 142 10.83 3.27 -7.04
C LEU A 142 9.71 2.77 -7.97
N ARG A 143 9.91 1.67 -8.69
CA ARG A 143 8.88 1.02 -9.50
C ARG A 143 7.67 0.67 -8.63
N GLN A 144 7.88 0.03 -7.50
CA GLN A 144 6.82 -0.33 -6.58
C GLN A 144 6.12 0.90 -5.98
N MET A 145 6.88 1.93 -5.61
CA MET A 145 6.32 3.19 -5.15
C MET A 145 5.41 3.85 -6.19
N ILE A 146 5.87 3.98 -7.43
CA ILE A 146 5.11 4.65 -8.49
C ILE A 146 3.88 3.84 -8.87
N SER A 147 4.04 2.53 -9.15
CA SER A 147 2.95 1.72 -9.69
C SER A 147 1.88 1.35 -8.66
N GLN A 148 2.27 1.09 -7.42
CA GLN A 148 1.36 0.60 -6.38
C GLN A 148 1.06 1.63 -5.30
N SER A 149 2.09 2.15 -4.63
CA SER A 149 1.89 2.99 -3.45
C SER A 149 1.19 4.31 -3.78
N MET A 150 1.54 4.96 -4.89
CA MET A 150 0.89 6.21 -5.29
C MET A 150 -0.55 5.98 -5.71
N THR A 151 -0.80 4.96 -6.55
CA THR A 151 -2.15 4.61 -7.00
C THR A 151 -3.04 4.25 -5.81
N GLN A 152 -2.52 3.44 -4.88
CA GLN A 152 -3.24 3.05 -3.67
C GLN A 152 -3.53 4.26 -2.77
N LEU A 153 -2.60 5.19 -2.62
CA LEU A 153 -2.78 6.38 -1.80
C LEU A 153 -3.90 7.28 -2.35
N PHE A 154 -3.89 7.56 -3.66
CA PHE A 154 -4.96 8.33 -4.30
C PHE A 154 -6.31 7.62 -4.20
N SER A 155 -6.35 6.33 -4.51
CA SER A 155 -7.57 5.53 -4.39
C SER A 155 -8.12 5.54 -2.97
N SER A 156 -7.27 5.37 -1.95
CA SER A 156 -7.69 5.36 -0.54
C SER A 156 -8.26 6.71 -0.10
N VAL A 157 -7.61 7.82 -0.46
CA VAL A 157 -8.11 9.17 -0.11
C VAL A 157 -9.47 9.42 -0.74
N ILE A 158 -9.62 9.12 -2.03
CA ILE A 158 -10.90 9.30 -2.74
C ILE A 158 -11.97 8.39 -2.15
N THR A 159 -11.63 7.14 -1.82
CA THR A 159 -12.57 6.18 -1.20
C THR A 159 -13.03 6.68 0.16
N ILE A 160 -12.12 7.11 1.03
CA ILE A 160 -12.47 7.63 2.37
C ILE A 160 -13.42 8.82 2.25
N VAL A 161 -13.10 9.79 1.40
CA VAL A 161 -13.94 10.98 1.20
C VAL A 161 -15.32 10.59 0.65
N SER A 162 -15.36 9.72 -0.37
CA SER A 162 -16.62 9.30 -1.00
C SER A 162 -17.49 8.48 -0.05
N VAL A 163 -16.90 7.56 0.71
CA VAL A 163 -17.63 6.74 1.69
C VAL A 163 -18.15 7.60 2.83
N LEU A 164 -17.34 8.53 3.37
CA LEU A 164 -17.80 9.46 4.41
C LEU A 164 -18.97 10.32 3.92
N ALA A 165 -18.87 10.86 2.69
CA ALA A 165 -19.97 11.62 2.12
C ALA A 165 -21.24 10.77 2.00
N ALA A 166 -21.13 9.55 1.47
CA ALA A 166 -22.25 8.63 1.37
C ALA A 166 -22.86 8.27 2.73
N MET A 167 -22.04 8.01 3.75
CA MET A 167 -22.50 7.70 5.10
C MET A 167 -23.29 8.88 5.73
N ILE A 168 -22.81 10.11 5.57
CA ILE A 168 -23.50 11.32 6.04
C ILE A 168 -24.86 11.47 5.33
N MET A 169 -24.91 11.21 4.02
CA MET A 169 -26.17 11.29 3.25
C MET A 169 -27.18 10.21 3.65
N ILE A 170 -26.72 9.05 4.09
CA ILE A 170 -27.60 7.93 4.49
C ILE A 170 -28.13 8.13 5.91
N ASN A 171 -27.25 8.37 6.88
CA ASN A 171 -27.62 8.48 8.28
C ASN A 171 -26.50 9.14 9.12
N VAL A 172 -26.72 10.40 9.53
CA VAL A 172 -25.73 11.17 10.30
C VAL A 172 -25.44 10.55 11.69
N PRO A 173 -26.44 10.17 12.51
CA PRO A 173 -26.18 9.54 13.80
C PRO A 173 -25.30 8.29 13.71
N LEU A 174 -25.58 7.41 12.72
CA LEU A 174 -24.80 6.21 12.52
C LEU A 174 -23.36 6.51 12.07
N THR A 175 -23.19 7.57 11.28
CA THR A 175 -21.85 8.06 10.87
C THR A 175 -21.03 8.51 12.06
N LEU A 176 -21.64 9.22 13.04
CA LEU A 176 -20.94 9.62 14.26
C LEU A 176 -20.49 8.43 15.10
N VAL A 177 -21.34 7.41 15.23
CA VAL A 177 -20.97 6.16 15.92
C VAL A 177 -19.81 5.49 15.21
N ALA A 178 -19.85 5.38 13.88
CA ALA A 178 -18.75 4.78 13.10
C ALA A 178 -17.43 5.56 13.25
N LEU A 179 -17.47 6.88 13.20
CA LEU A 179 -16.29 7.74 13.42
C LEU A 179 -15.72 7.59 14.84
N PHE A 180 -16.59 7.50 15.84
CA PHE A 180 -16.18 7.23 17.21
C PHE A 180 -15.46 5.87 17.32
N MET A 181 -16.01 4.82 16.72
CA MET A 181 -15.39 3.49 16.70
C MET A 181 -14.05 3.48 15.97
N VAL A 182 -13.93 4.20 14.86
CA VAL A 182 -12.65 4.39 14.16
C VAL A 182 -11.64 5.09 15.07
N GLY A 183 -12.04 6.15 15.78
CA GLY A 183 -11.19 6.85 16.74
C GLY A 183 -10.67 5.92 17.85
N VAL A 184 -11.56 5.13 18.45
CA VAL A 184 -11.18 4.13 19.46
C VAL A 184 -10.21 3.10 18.89
N THR A 185 -10.49 2.57 17.68
CA THR A 185 -9.62 1.62 17.01
C THR A 185 -8.22 2.19 16.78
N LEU A 186 -8.11 3.43 16.34
CA LEU A 186 -6.82 4.10 16.12
C LEU A 186 -6.04 4.27 17.42
N LEU A 187 -6.70 4.66 18.52
CA LEU A 187 -6.08 4.79 19.83
C LEU A 187 -5.56 3.45 20.37
N VAL A 188 -6.37 2.40 20.27
CA VAL A 188 -6.00 1.05 20.68
C VAL A 188 -4.83 0.54 19.83
N THR A 189 -4.92 0.69 18.51
CA THR A 189 -3.85 0.27 17.58
C THR A 189 -2.54 0.99 17.88
N LYS A 190 -2.58 2.31 18.13
CA LYS A 190 -1.39 3.09 18.49
C LYS A 190 -0.74 2.58 19.77
N LYS A 191 -1.56 2.28 20.79
CA LYS A 191 -1.08 1.75 22.08
C LYS A 191 -0.48 0.35 21.92
N VAL A 192 -1.18 -0.55 21.24
CA VAL A 192 -0.74 -1.92 20.98
C VAL A 192 0.53 -1.93 20.12
N ALA A 193 0.59 -1.13 19.05
CA ALA A 193 1.77 -1.05 18.20
C ALA A 193 3.00 -0.53 18.96
N GLY A 194 2.81 0.44 19.86
CA GLY A 194 3.90 0.92 20.72
C GLY A 194 4.44 -0.14 21.67
N LEU A 195 3.56 -0.88 22.33
CA LEU A 195 3.93 -1.99 23.21
C LEU A 195 4.59 -3.13 22.42
N SER A 196 3.99 -3.54 21.32
CA SER A 196 4.53 -4.60 20.44
C SER A 196 5.92 -4.26 19.92
N GLY A 197 6.15 -2.99 19.54
CA GLY A 197 7.46 -2.52 19.09
C GLY A 197 8.54 -2.67 20.17
N ALA A 198 8.23 -2.33 21.42
CA ALA A 198 9.14 -2.49 22.54
C ALA A 198 9.49 -3.99 22.80
N TYR A 199 8.46 -4.84 22.80
CA TYR A 199 8.65 -6.28 22.97
C TYR A 199 9.41 -6.93 21.80
N PHE A 200 9.18 -6.45 20.58
CA PHE A 200 9.91 -6.94 19.40
C PHE A 200 11.40 -6.61 19.48
N ILE A 201 11.75 -5.40 19.92
CA ILE A 201 13.15 -5.01 20.15
C ILE A 201 13.79 -5.90 21.22
N GLN A 202 13.08 -6.15 22.33
CA GLN A 202 13.56 -7.03 23.39
C GLN A 202 13.75 -8.46 22.88
N GLN A 203 12.79 -9.00 22.14
CA GLN A 203 12.90 -10.32 21.51
C GLN A 203 14.12 -10.43 20.59
N GLN A 204 14.37 -9.43 19.74
CA GLN A 204 15.54 -9.44 18.87
C GLN A 204 16.86 -9.42 19.66
N LYS A 205 16.89 -8.67 20.78
CA LYS A 205 18.05 -8.62 21.66
C LYS A 205 18.30 -9.98 22.33
N ASP A 206 17.25 -10.64 22.81
CA ASP A 206 17.37 -11.93 23.46
C ASP A 206 17.70 -13.05 22.47
N LEU A 207 17.13 -12.99 21.24
CA LEU A 207 17.52 -13.87 20.14
C LEU A 207 19.00 -13.72 19.77
N GLY A 208 19.50 -12.47 19.76
CA GLY A 208 20.93 -12.19 19.56
C GLY A 208 21.83 -12.81 20.62
N LYS A 209 21.39 -12.78 21.88
CA LYS A 209 22.15 -13.44 22.98
C LYS A 209 22.19 -14.96 22.81
N VAL A 210 21.02 -15.57 22.49
CA VAL A 210 20.94 -17.02 22.26
C VAL A 210 21.84 -17.44 21.09
N ASN A 211 21.75 -16.71 19.95
CA ASN A 211 22.61 -17.00 18.82
C ASN A 211 24.10 -16.85 19.13
N GLY A 212 24.48 -15.79 19.89
CA GLY A 212 25.86 -15.61 20.35
C GLY A 212 26.33 -16.73 21.25
N HIS A 213 25.48 -17.20 22.17
CA HIS A 213 25.80 -18.35 23.03
C HIS A 213 25.97 -19.66 22.24
N ILE A 214 25.10 -19.91 21.27
CA ILE A 214 25.20 -21.07 20.37
C ILE A 214 26.51 -21.00 19.57
N GLU A 215 26.87 -19.85 19.03
CA GLU A 215 28.11 -19.66 18.26
C GLU A 215 29.35 -19.90 19.16
N GLU A 216 29.36 -19.34 20.40
CA GLU A 216 30.42 -19.55 21.38
C GLU A 216 30.57 -21.04 21.73
N MET A 217 29.45 -21.73 21.98
CA MET A 217 29.45 -23.17 22.28
C MET A 217 29.90 -24.01 21.09
N MET A 218 29.49 -23.70 19.87
CA MET A 218 29.95 -24.38 18.67
C MET A 218 31.46 -24.21 18.45
N ASN A 219 31.97 -22.99 18.62
CA ASN A 219 33.40 -22.69 18.50
C ASN A 219 34.22 -23.31 19.62
N GLY A 220 33.67 -23.34 20.86
CA GLY A 220 34.30 -23.94 22.05
C GLY A 220 34.14 -25.43 22.18
N GLN A 221 33.39 -26.12 21.31
CA GLN A 221 33.03 -27.53 21.44
C GLN A 221 34.24 -28.47 21.57
N LYS A 222 35.36 -28.16 20.90
CA LYS A 222 36.61 -28.93 21.06
C LYS A 222 37.16 -28.88 22.49
N VAL A 223 37.08 -27.69 23.10
CA VAL A 223 37.55 -27.46 24.49
C VAL A 223 36.63 -28.18 25.45
N VAL A 224 35.30 -28.05 25.29
CA VAL A 224 34.30 -28.73 26.12
C VAL A 224 34.50 -30.23 26.10
N LYS A 225 34.77 -30.85 24.92
CA LYS A 225 35.05 -32.28 24.78
C LYS A 225 36.36 -32.73 25.42
N VAL A 226 37.42 -31.93 25.28
CA VAL A 226 38.74 -32.26 25.89
C VAL A 226 38.66 -32.27 27.42
N PHE A 227 37.83 -31.41 28.02
CA PHE A 227 37.65 -31.31 29.47
C PHE A 227 36.46 -32.13 30.00
N CYS A 228 35.75 -32.92 29.18
CA CYS A 228 34.60 -33.76 29.53
C CYS A 228 33.50 -32.99 30.31
N ARG A 229 33.21 -31.74 29.89
CA ARG A 229 32.23 -30.86 30.54
C ARG A 229 30.95 -30.67 29.70
N GLU A 230 30.54 -31.68 28.93
CA GLU A 230 29.36 -31.60 28.07
C GLU A 230 28.07 -31.34 28.88
N GLN A 231 27.98 -31.97 30.09
CA GLN A 231 26.78 -31.81 30.92
C GLN A 231 26.63 -30.39 31.44
N GLU A 232 27.72 -29.75 31.89
CA GLU A 232 27.71 -28.35 32.38
C GLU A 232 27.45 -27.33 31.24
N SER A 233 27.67 -27.75 30.02
CA SER A 233 27.45 -26.92 28.84
C SER A 233 25.98 -26.98 28.33
N MET A 234 25.18 -27.95 28.82
CA MET A 234 23.76 -28.14 28.46
C MET A 234 22.80 -27.58 29.53
N ASP A 235 23.27 -27.34 30.74
CA ASP A 235 22.52 -26.70 31.84
C ASP A 235 22.68 -25.16 31.80
#